data_633121f35c8018bcff27e7d43d1131da
#
_entry.id   633121f35c8018bcff27e7d43d1131da
#
_cell.length_a   1.000
_cell.length_b   1.000
_cell.length_c   1.000
_cell.angle_alpha   90.00
_cell.angle_beta   90.00
_cell.angle_gamma   90.00
#
_symmetry.space_group_name_H-M   'P 1'
#
loop_
_entity.id
_entity.type
_entity.pdbx_description
1 polymer ?
#
loop_
_entity_poly.entity_id
_entity_poly.type
_entity_poly.pdbx_seq_one_letter_code
_entity_poly.pdbx_strand_id
1 'polypeptide(L)'
;MKPTIIIDAGHGGYDNGASYNGRKEKDDNLRLALAVGSQLEQDGYPVVYTRTTDIYQRPIDKARIANESGGDYFVSFHRNSSPEPNTY
;
A
#
# COMPACT_ATOMS: atom_id res chain seq x y z
N MET A 1 -11.86 -14.68 15.84
CA MET A 1 -10.70 -13.80 15.64
C MET A 1 -10.58 -13.46 14.18
N LYS A 2 -10.40 -12.20 13.85
CA LYS A 2 -10.29 -11.74 12.45
C LYS A 2 -8.85 -11.85 11.97
N PRO A 3 -8.65 -12.11 10.66
CA PRO A 3 -7.30 -12.22 10.11
C PRO A 3 -6.57 -10.87 10.14
N THR A 4 -5.24 -10.94 10.18
CA THR A 4 -4.38 -9.76 10.08
C THR A 4 -4.20 -9.40 8.61
N ILE A 5 -4.47 -8.15 8.29
CA ILE A 5 -4.37 -7.62 6.92
C ILE A 5 -3.13 -6.75 6.82
N ILE A 6 -2.25 -7.06 5.88
CA ILE A 6 -1.08 -6.22 5.58
C ILE A 6 -1.46 -5.29 4.45
N ILE A 7 -1.33 -3.99 4.69
CA ILE A 7 -1.67 -2.95 3.72
C ILE A 7 -0.37 -2.36 3.17
N ASP A 8 -0.19 -2.47 1.88
CA ASP A 8 1.00 -1.97 1.18
C ASP A 8 0.63 -0.80 0.29
N ALA A 9 1.21 0.36 0.58
CA ALA A 9 1.13 1.51 -0.30
C ALA A 9 2.32 1.46 -1.26
N GLY A 10 2.05 1.25 -2.54
CA GLY A 10 3.10 1.13 -3.55
C GLY A 10 3.92 2.39 -3.72
N HIS A 11 5.19 2.21 -4.08
CA HIS A 11 6.18 3.27 -4.27
C HIS A 11 6.49 4.01 -2.96
N GLY A 12 7.14 5.17 -3.04
CA GLY A 12 7.45 5.99 -1.87
C GLY A 12 8.85 6.58 -1.95
N GLY A 13 9.09 7.64 -1.16
CA GLY A 13 10.37 8.34 -1.13
C GLY A 13 10.73 8.88 -2.50
N TYR A 14 11.93 8.55 -2.99
CA TYR A 14 12.38 8.98 -4.31
C TYR A 14 11.66 8.25 -5.46
N ASP A 15 10.99 7.14 -5.19
CA ASP A 15 10.20 6.41 -6.19
C ASP A 15 8.78 6.96 -6.19
N ASN A 16 8.50 7.86 -7.13
CA ASN A 16 7.19 8.49 -7.24
C ASN A 16 6.12 7.57 -7.83
N GLY A 17 6.52 6.47 -8.48
CA GLY A 17 5.63 5.73 -9.35
C GLY A 17 5.25 6.58 -10.55
N ALA A 18 4.04 6.41 -11.06
CA ALA A 18 3.54 7.23 -12.15
C ALA A 18 3.24 8.64 -11.66
N SER A 19 3.47 9.63 -12.52
CA SER A 19 3.14 11.03 -12.24
C SER A 19 2.24 11.56 -13.35
N TYR A 20 1.19 12.28 -12.97
CA TYR A 20 0.25 12.83 -13.92
C TYR A 20 -0.38 14.10 -13.35
N ASN A 21 -0.29 15.21 -14.09
CA ASN A 21 -0.85 16.51 -13.70
C ASN A 21 -0.45 16.93 -12.28
N GLY A 22 0.83 16.74 -11.93
CA GLY A 22 1.34 17.11 -10.63
C GLY A 22 1.01 16.13 -9.50
N ARG A 23 0.28 15.05 -9.80
CA ARG A 23 -0.04 14.01 -8.84
C ARG A 23 0.97 12.87 -8.97
N LYS A 24 1.44 12.39 -7.84
CA LYS A 24 2.37 11.26 -7.78
C LYS A 24 1.64 10.04 -7.26
N GLU A 25 1.84 8.91 -7.92
CA GLU A 25 1.20 7.66 -7.54
C GLU A 25 1.45 7.31 -6.08
N LYS A 26 2.68 7.53 -5.59
CA LYS A 26 3.04 7.19 -4.21
C LYS A 26 2.14 7.89 -3.19
N ASP A 27 1.73 9.13 -3.46
CA ASP A 27 0.89 9.91 -2.55
C ASP A 27 -0.55 9.42 -2.58
N ASP A 28 -1.06 9.10 -3.77
CA ASP A 28 -2.41 8.55 -3.92
C ASP A 28 -2.48 7.16 -3.28
N ASN A 29 -1.46 6.34 -3.48
CA ASN A 29 -1.40 4.99 -2.89
C ASN A 29 -1.39 5.06 -1.37
N LEU A 30 -0.61 5.98 -0.81
CA LEU A 30 -0.54 6.13 0.65
C LEU A 30 -1.87 6.58 1.22
N ARG A 31 -2.50 7.57 0.58
CA ARG A 31 -3.80 8.08 1.05
C ARG A 31 -4.85 6.98 1.06
N LEU A 32 -4.91 6.21 -0.03
CA LEU A 32 -5.87 5.11 -0.14
C LEU A 32 -5.57 4.01 0.87
N ALA A 33 -4.31 3.63 1.01
CA ALA A 33 -3.90 2.60 1.96
C ALA A 33 -4.29 2.96 3.39
N LEU A 34 -4.03 4.21 3.80
CA LEU A 34 -4.38 4.67 5.15
C LEU A 34 -5.89 4.70 5.36
N ALA A 35 -6.65 5.13 4.35
CA ALA A 35 -8.11 5.18 4.44
C ALA A 35 -8.72 3.77 4.57
N VAL A 36 -8.27 2.84 3.73
CA VAL A 36 -8.77 1.46 3.76
C VAL A 36 -8.34 0.77 5.06
N GLY A 37 -7.08 0.95 5.46
CA GLY A 37 -6.58 0.37 6.71
C GLY A 37 -7.35 0.87 7.91
N SER A 38 -7.64 2.17 7.97
CA SER A 38 -8.43 2.76 9.05
C SER A 38 -9.82 2.14 9.11
N GLN A 39 -10.48 1.96 7.97
CA GLN A 39 -11.79 1.34 7.91
C GLN A 39 -11.75 -0.10 8.40
N LEU A 40 -10.74 -0.86 7.99
CA LEU A 40 -10.57 -2.25 8.43
C LEU A 40 -10.34 -2.32 9.93
N GLU A 41 -9.55 -1.40 10.49
CA GLU A 41 -9.34 -1.33 11.94
C GLU A 41 -10.64 -1.05 12.68
N GLN A 42 -11.47 -0.15 12.17
CA GLN A 42 -12.79 0.13 12.75
C GLN A 42 -13.69 -1.10 12.70
N ASP A 43 -13.54 -1.93 11.68
CA ASP A 43 -14.31 -3.17 11.54
C ASP A 43 -13.72 -4.32 12.35
N GLY A 44 -12.65 -4.07 13.11
CA GLY A 44 -12.07 -5.04 14.03
C GLY A 44 -10.95 -5.90 13.46
N TYR A 45 -10.44 -5.58 12.26
CA TYR A 45 -9.30 -6.30 11.69
C TYR A 45 -7.98 -5.72 12.21
N PRO A 46 -7.04 -6.57 12.65
CA PRO A 46 -5.68 -6.08 12.89
C PRO A 46 -5.03 -5.72 11.56
N VAL A 47 -4.43 -4.55 11.49
CA VAL A 47 -3.82 -4.04 10.26
C VAL A 47 -2.35 -3.73 10.48
N VAL A 48 -1.51 -4.15 9.54
CA VAL A 48 -0.08 -3.86 9.50
C VAL A 48 0.19 -3.11 8.20
N TYR A 49 0.85 -1.95 8.29
CA TYR A 49 1.20 -1.15 7.11
C TYR A 49 2.65 -1.38 6.74
N THR A 50 2.96 -1.50 5.45
CA THR A 50 4.35 -1.53 5.00
C THR A 50 5.00 -0.17 5.18
N ARG A 51 4.22 0.90 4.96
CA ARG A 51 4.64 2.26 5.31
C ARG A 51 3.43 3.11 5.65
N THR A 52 3.65 4.13 6.47
CA THR A 52 2.64 5.13 6.81
C THR A 52 3.09 6.54 6.45
N THR A 53 4.29 6.67 5.88
CA THR A 53 4.88 7.94 5.50
C THR A 53 5.50 7.82 4.11
N ASP A 54 6.03 8.92 3.59
CA ASP A 54 6.64 8.97 2.27
C ASP A 54 8.08 8.47 2.33
N ILE A 55 8.24 7.16 2.41
CA ILE A 55 9.53 6.50 2.41
C ILE A 55 9.62 5.47 1.30
N TYR A 56 10.84 5.21 0.82
CA TYR A 56 11.09 4.14 -0.14
C TYR A 56 11.33 2.83 0.58
N GLN A 57 10.76 1.76 0.04
CA GLN A 57 11.02 0.40 0.51
C GLN A 57 11.30 -0.50 -0.68
N ARG A 58 12.35 -1.32 -0.56
CA ARG A 58 12.62 -2.37 -1.55
C ARG A 58 11.57 -3.48 -1.42
N PRO A 59 11.33 -4.25 -2.48
CA PRO A 59 10.41 -5.41 -2.37
C PRO A 59 10.79 -6.36 -1.24
N ILE A 60 12.09 -6.56 -1.00
CA ILE A 60 12.54 -7.45 0.10
C ILE A 60 12.16 -6.87 1.48
N ASP A 61 12.14 -5.55 1.62
CA ASP A 61 11.75 -4.92 2.88
C ASP A 61 10.26 -5.18 3.16
N LYS A 62 9.44 -5.06 2.14
CA LYS A 62 7.99 -5.34 2.24
C LYS A 62 7.73 -6.80 2.55
N ALA A 63 8.44 -7.70 1.90
CA ALA A 63 8.33 -9.13 2.16
C ALA A 63 8.72 -9.46 3.60
N ARG A 64 9.75 -8.81 4.12
CA ARG A 64 10.19 -9.00 5.52
C ARG A 64 9.10 -8.56 6.50
N ILE A 65 8.50 -7.38 6.26
CA ILE A 65 7.40 -6.90 7.10
C ILE A 65 6.26 -7.90 7.10
N ALA A 66 5.88 -8.40 5.92
CA ALA A 66 4.81 -9.37 5.80
C ALA A 66 5.12 -10.65 6.57
N ASN A 67 6.34 -11.18 6.43
CA ASN A 67 6.75 -12.41 7.10
C ASN A 67 6.82 -12.25 8.62
N GLU A 68 7.38 -11.13 9.09
CA GLU A 68 7.57 -10.90 10.51
C GLU A 68 6.26 -10.57 11.22
N SER A 69 5.31 -9.95 10.52
CA SER A 69 4.02 -9.59 11.11
C SER A 69 3.10 -10.79 11.30
N GLY A 70 3.35 -11.88 10.58
CA GLY A 70 2.45 -13.03 10.58
C GLY A 70 1.09 -12.72 9.93
N GLY A 71 1.04 -11.73 9.04
CA GLY A 71 -0.21 -11.34 8.39
C GLY A 71 -0.79 -12.45 7.51
N ASP A 72 -2.11 -12.48 7.44
CA ASP A 72 -2.81 -13.51 6.69
C ASP A 72 -3.06 -13.11 5.24
N TYR A 73 -3.25 -11.82 4.99
CA TYR A 73 -3.51 -11.30 3.64
C TYR A 73 -2.62 -10.09 3.38
N PHE A 74 -2.15 -9.98 2.15
CA PHE A 74 -1.32 -8.86 1.69
C PHE A 74 -2.08 -8.14 0.58
N VAL A 75 -2.42 -6.87 0.82
CA VAL A 75 -3.17 -6.05 -0.13
C VAL A 75 -2.31 -4.86 -0.52
N SER A 76 -1.98 -4.76 -1.80
CA SER A 76 -1.13 -3.69 -2.31
C SER A 76 -1.95 -2.71 -3.13
N PHE A 77 -1.73 -1.43 -2.89
CA PHE A 77 -2.43 -0.34 -3.59
C PHE A 77 -1.50 0.33 -4.57
N HIS A 78 -1.93 0.35 -5.83
CA HIS A 78 -1.26 1.04 -6.92
C HIS A 78 -2.31 1.74 -7.76
N ARG A 79 -1.94 2.90 -8.32
CA ARG A 79 -2.78 3.54 -9.30
C ARG A 79 -2.40 2.99 -10.66
N ASN A 80 -3.38 2.50 -11.42
CA ASN A 80 -3.14 2.07 -12.78
C ASN A 80 -3.05 3.29 -13.69
N SER A 81 -1.89 3.49 -14.30
CA SER A 81 -1.64 4.61 -15.22
C SER A 81 -1.37 4.14 -16.64
N SER A 82 -1.73 2.90 -16.95
CA SER A 82 -1.56 2.37 -18.31
C SER A 82 -2.36 3.20 -19.31
N PRO A 83 -1.80 3.52 -20.49
CA PRO A 83 -2.55 4.20 -21.53
C PRO A 83 -3.65 3.34 -22.14
N GLU A 84 -3.65 2.04 -21.90
CA GLU A 84 -4.65 1.12 -22.41
C GLU A 84 -5.73 0.91 -21.36
N PRO A 85 -6.99 1.26 -21.67
CA PRO A 85 -8.03 1.31 -20.63
C PRO A 85 -8.39 -0.06 -20.04
N ASN A 86 -8.04 -1.14 -20.69
CA ASN A 86 -8.38 -2.50 -20.21
C ASN A 86 -7.19 -3.24 -19.62
N THR A 87 -6.11 -2.55 -19.28
CA THR A 87 -4.93 -3.16 -18.70
C THR A 87 -4.95 -2.96 -17.18
N TYR A 88 -5.09 -4.02 -16.46
CA TYR A 88 -5.11 -4.00 -15.00
C TYR A 88 -4.13 -4.99 -14.43
#